data_687985325b0941c14c9aa175b89cd02a
#
_entry.id   687985325b0941c14c9aa175b89cd02a
#
_cell.length_a   1.000
_cell.length_b   1.000
_cell.length_c   1.000
_cell.angle_alpha   90.00
_cell.angle_beta   90.00
_cell.angle_gamma   90.00
#
_symmetry.space_group_name_H-M   'P 1'
#
loop_
_entity.id
_entity.type
_entity.pdbx_description
1 polymer ?
#
loop_
_entity_poly.entity_id
_entity_poly.type
_entity_poly.pdbx_seq_one_letter_code
_entity_poly.pdbx_strand_id
1 'polypeptide(L)'
;DYQRSRGLGDVYKRQLRVRGDSMIEEWIADGDHVVVRKQETCSDGDLVVARIGEEATLKRFYREPKKQRVRLQPANSTMEPIFCRSEDLAIEGVVVGVIRLMANPRPG
;
A
#
# COMPACT_ATOMS: atom_id res chain seq x y z
N ASP A 1 11.54 -6.29 8.09
CA ASP A 1 11.24 -5.84 9.43
C ASP A 1 10.99 -4.36 9.45
N TYR A 2 10.20 -3.88 10.35
CA TYR A 2 9.88 -2.47 10.42
C TYR A 2 10.13 -1.93 11.81
N GLN A 3 10.35 -0.61 11.86
CA GLN A 3 10.50 0.08 13.10
C GLN A 3 9.19 0.74 13.45
N ARG A 4 8.77 0.56 14.67
CA ARG A 4 7.60 1.24 15.13
C ARG A 4 7.93 2.70 15.39
N SER A 5 7.12 3.59 14.89
CA SER A 5 7.25 5.01 15.19
C SER A 5 7.05 5.28 16.64
N ARG A 6 7.74 6.25 17.19
CA ARG A 6 7.65 6.51 18.60
C ARG A 6 6.95 7.81 18.90
N GLY A 7 6.09 7.77 19.88
CA GLY A 7 5.51 9.00 20.42
C GLY A 7 4.48 9.66 19.55
N LEU A 8 3.99 8.97 18.54
CA LEU A 8 3.03 9.54 17.60
C LEU A 8 1.83 8.64 17.41
N GLY A 9 1.42 7.95 18.45
CA GLY A 9 0.36 6.98 18.29
C GLY A 9 0.80 5.82 17.45
N ASP A 10 2.03 5.45 17.63
CA ASP A 10 2.70 4.46 16.81
C ASP A 10 2.07 3.09 16.89
N VAL A 11 1.20 2.84 17.86
CA VAL A 11 0.44 1.60 17.88
C VAL A 11 -0.46 1.46 16.66
N TYR A 12 -0.73 2.56 15.96
CA TYR A 12 -1.62 2.58 14.81
C TYR A 12 -0.90 2.74 13.49
N LYS A 13 0.43 2.83 13.52
CA LYS A 13 1.19 3.07 12.31
C LYS A 13 2.40 2.17 12.25
N ARG A 14 2.77 1.83 11.05
CA ARG A 14 4.01 1.08 10.83
C ARG A 14 4.55 1.44 9.46
N GLN A 15 5.81 1.10 9.24
CA GLN A 15 6.44 1.28 7.95
C GLN A 15 6.56 -0.07 7.28
N LEU A 16 6.30 -0.08 5.99
CA LEU A 16 6.50 -1.26 5.15
C LEU A 16 7.35 -0.87 3.97
N ARG A 17 8.22 -1.76 3.58
CA ARG A 17 9.06 -1.55 2.42
C ARG A 17 8.33 -1.99 1.17
N VAL A 18 8.38 -1.16 0.15
CA VAL A 18 7.72 -1.43 -1.14
C VAL A 18 8.59 -2.37 -1.95
N ARG A 19 7.97 -3.39 -2.53
CA ARG A 19 8.62 -4.28 -3.46
C ARG A 19 7.92 -4.18 -4.80
N GLY A 20 8.72 -4.11 -5.85
CA GLY A 20 8.19 -4.03 -7.20
C GLY A 20 7.77 -2.62 -7.57
N ASP A 21 7.12 -2.51 -8.69
CA ASP A 21 6.84 -1.22 -9.30
C ASP A 21 5.37 -1.02 -9.63
N SER A 22 4.47 -1.65 -8.88
CA SER A 22 3.05 -1.55 -9.17
C SER A 22 2.48 -0.15 -8.97
N MET A 23 3.21 0.73 -8.27
CA MET A 23 2.76 2.11 -8.04
C MET A 23 3.76 3.13 -8.58
N ILE A 24 4.55 2.75 -9.56
CA ILE A 24 5.63 3.59 -10.04
C ILE A 24 5.11 4.87 -10.70
N GLU A 25 3.93 4.83 -11.29
CA GLU A 25 3.37 6.02 -11.94
C GLU A 25 2.84 7.03 -10.92
N GLU A 26 2.81 6.65 -9.64
CA GLU A 26 2.56 7.61 -8.56
C GLU A 26 3.85 7.90 -7.80
N TRP A 27 4.99 7.63 -8.41
CA TRP A 27 6.32 7.93 -7.84
C TRP A 27 6.65 7.13 -6.60
N ILE A 28 6.02 5.98 -6.41
CA ILE A 28 6.34 5.07 -5.32
C ILE A 28 7.11 3.92 -5.95
N ALA A 29 8.38 3.82 -5.61
CA ALA A 29 9.31 2.91 -6.26
C ALA A 29 9.73 1.77 -5.33
N ASP A 30 10.23 0.73 -5.95
CA ASP A 30 10.83 -0.38 -5.20
C ASP A 30 11.86 0.16 -4.23
N GLY A 31 11.80 -0.29 -2.99
CA GLY A 31 12.73 0.16 -1.96
C GLY A 31 12.24 1.33 -1.14
N ASP A 32 11.23 2.05 -1.59
CA ASP A 32 10.62 3.10 -0.78
C ASP A 32 9.95 2.48 0.44
N HIS A 33 9.70 3.29 1.45
CA HIS A 33 8.95 2.87 2.61
C HIS A 33 7.62 3.61 2.62
N VAL A 34 6.56 2.92 2.96
CA VAL A 34 5.26 3.56 3.14
C VAL A 34 4.91 3.53 4.62
N VAL A 35 4.34 4.62 5.08
CA VAL A 35 3.83 4.72 6.44
C VAL A 35 2.36 4.36 6.38
N VAL A 36 1.99 3.34 7.12
CA VAL A 36 0.67 2.74 7.03
C VAL A 36 -0.06 2.93 8.36
N ARG A 37 -1.24 3.54 8.28
CA ARG A 37 -2.12 3.60 9.44
C ARG A 37 -2.93 2.33 9.47
N LYS A 38 -2.90 1.64 10.60
CA LYS A 38 -3.65 0.40 10.75
C LYS A 38 -5.14 0.72 10.79
N GLN A 39 -5.87 0.17 9.84
CA GLN A 39 -7.33 0.26 9.85
C GLN A 39 -7.87 -0.82 8.92
N GLU A 40 -9.09 -1.26 9.21
CA GLU A 40 -9.69 -2.36 8.47
C GLU A 40 -10.68 -1.90 7.42
N THR A 41 -10.98 -0.60 7.41
CA THR A 41 -11.89 -0.03 6.43
C THR A 41 -11.15 1.04 5.65
N CYS A 42 -11.65 1.33 4.47
CA CYS A 42 -11.07 2.35 3.62
C CYS A 42 -12.13 2.91 2.68
N SER A 43 -11.77 3.97 2.00
CA SER A 43 -12.64 4.65 1.03
C SER A 43 -12.08 4.45 -0.37
N ASP A 44 -12.95 4.60 -1.36
CA ASP A 44 -12.53 4.54 -2.76
C ASP A 44 -11.41 5.54 -3.00
N GLY A 45 -10.40 5.09 -3.71
CA GLY A 45 -9.25 5.91 -4.02
C GLY A 45 -8.13 5.86 -3.00
N ASP A 46 -8.37 5.30 -1.82
CA ASP A 46 -7.30 5.18 -0.83
C ASP A 46 -6.20 4.25 -1.33
N LEU A 47 -4.98 4.60 -0.99
CA LEU A 47 -3.85 3.72 -1.23
C LEU A 47 -3.74 2.79 -0.03
N VAL A 48 -3.92 1.51 -0.25
CA VAL A 48 -4.07 0.55 0.84
C VAL A 48 -3.04 -0.55 0.76
N VAL A 49 -2.78 -1.13 1.91
CA VAL A 49 -2.12 -2.43 1.98
C VAL A 49 -3.23 -3.45 2.14
N ALA A 50 -3.38 -4.29 1.16
CA ALA A 50 -4.45 -5.28 1.10
C ALA A 50 -3.85 -6.68 1.06
N ARG A 51 -4.52 -7.61 1.71
CA ARG A 51 -4.08 -9.00 1.73
C ARG A 51 -5.13 -9.85 1.07
N ILE A 52 -4.70 -10.64 0.11
CA ILE A 52 -5.51 -11.66 -0.53
C ILE A 52 -4.81 -12.98 -0.30
N GLY A 53 -5.44 -13.88 0.47
CA GLY A 53 -4.75 -15.09 0.91
C GLY A 53 -3.56 -14.72 1.76
N GLU A 54 -2.38 -15.17 1.36
CA GLU A 54 -1.16 -14.89 2.11
C GLU A 54 -0.34 -13.76 1.50
N GLU A 55 -0.86 -13.12 0.47
CA GLU A 55 -0.11 -12.13 -0.27
C GLU A 55 -0.61 -10.74 0.06
N ALA A 56 0.33 -9.85 0.45
CA ALA A 56 0.01 -8.45 0.69
C ALA A 56 0.42 -7.63 -0.53
N THR A 57 -0.39 -6.66 -0.89
CA THR A 57 -0.14 -5.81 -2.03
C THR A 57 -0.49 -4.37 -1.71
N LEU A 58 0.16 -3.46 -2.41
CA LEU A 58 -0.06 -2.01 -2.28
C LEU A 58 -0.76 -1.54 -3.55
N LYS A 59 -1.99 -1.07 -3.42
CA LYS A 59 -2.82 -0.70 -4.56
C LYS A 59 -3.81 0.37 -4.15
N ARG A 60 -4.38 1.05 -5.15
CA ARG A 60 -5.54 1.90 -4.92
C ARG A 60 -6.79 1.04 -4.85
N PHE A 61 -7.63 1.35 -3.91
CA PHE A 61 -8.84 0.57 -3.61
C PHE A 61 -10.06 1.25 -4.23
N TYR A 62 -10.89 0.45 -4.90
CA TYR A 62 -12.16 0.94 -5.43
C TYR A 62 -13.22 -0.14 -5.31
N ARG A 63 -14.38 0.23 -4.75
CA ARG A 63 -15.53 -0.66 -4.76
C ARG A 63 -16.26 -0.57 -6.08
N GLU A 64 -16.69 -1.69 -6.58
CA GLU A 64 -17.53 -1.76 -7.77
C GLU A 64 -18.82 -2.49 -7.40
N PRO A 65 -19.74 -1.80 -6.71
CA PRO A 65 -20.92 -2.47 -6.15
C PRO A 65 -21.82 -3.09 -7.19
N LYS A 66 -21.92 -2.51 -8.37
CA LYS A 66 -22.75 -3.10 -9.42
C LYS A 66 -22.21 -4.45 -9.90
N LYS A 67 -20.93 -4.68 -9.74
CA LYS A 67 -20.28 -5.94 -10.11
C LYS A 67 -19.98 -6.78 -8.88
N GLN A 68 -20.37 -6.31 -7.72
CA GLN A 68 -20.21 -7.02 -6.45
C GLN A 68 -18.76 -7.43 -6.22
N ARG A 69 -17.84 -6.50 -6.48
CA ARG A 69 -16.42 -6.81 -6.35
C ARG A 69 -15.64 -5.57 -5.95
N VAL A 70 -14.38 -5.78 -5.63
CA VAL A 70 -13.40 -4.73 -5.35
C VAL A 70 -12.37 -4.76 -6.46
N ARG A 71 -11.95 -3.59 -6.89
CA ARG A 71 -10.84 -3.44 -7.82
C ARG A 71 -9.65 -2.88 -7.05
N LEU A 72 -8.52 -3.56 -7.13
CA LEU A 72 -7.25 -3.09 -6.61
C LEU A 72 -6.44 -2.61 -7.80
N GLN A 73 -6.25 -1.31 -7.89
CA GLN A 73 -5.73 -0.67 -9.09
C GLN A 73 -4.26 -0.33 -8.93
N PRO A 74 -3.38 -0.87 -9.77
CA PRO A 74 -1.99 -0.43 -9.78
C PRO A 74 -1.86 0.92 -10.47
N ALA A 75 -0.80 1.65 -10.14
CA ALA A 75 -0.41 2.84 -10.88
C ALA A 75 0.78 2.47 -11.77
N ASN A 76 0.52 1.58 -12.68
CA ASN A 76 1.49 1.08 -13.63
C ASN A 76 0.73 0.57 -14.85
N SER A 77 0.91 1.27 -15.97
CA SER A 77 0.12 0.99 -17.17
C SER A 77 0.42 -0.37 -17.78
N THR A 78 1.50 -1.03 -17.36
CA THR A 78 1.82 -2.38 -17.84
C THR A 78 1.21 -3.47 -16.97
N MET A 79 0.50 -3.11 -15.91
CA MET A 79 -0.05 -4.08 -14.96
C MET A 79 -1.56 -4.00 -14.93
N GLU A 80 -2.17 -5.17 -14.83
CA GLU A 80 -3.63 -5.26 -14.80
C GLU A 80 -4.15 -5.06 -13.39
N PRO A 81 -5.35 -4.51 -13.23
CA PRO A 81 -5.97 -4.44 -11.91
C PRO A 81 -6.31 -5.84 -11.41
N ILE A 82 -6.38 -5.95 -10.09
CA ILE A 82 -6.79 -7.19 -9.44
C ILE A 82 -8.24 -7.02 -9.02
N PHE A 83 -9.08 -7.98 -9.35
CA PHE A 83 -10.48 -7.97 -8.95
C PHE A 83 -10.71 -9.09 -7.96
N CYS A 84 -11.44 -8.83 -6.90
CA CYS A 84 -11.75 -9.85 -5.91
C CYS A 84 -13.05 -9.50 -5.20
N ARG A 85 -13.58 -10.48 -4.49
CA ARG A 85 -14.76 -10.26 -3.66
C ARG A 85 -14.31 -9.68 -2.33
N SER A 86 -15.18 -8.87 -1.73
CA SER A 86 -14.79 -8.25 -0.46
C SER A 86 -14.49 -9.27 0.62
N GLU A 87 -15.15 -10.42 0.61
CA GLU A 87 -14.90 -11.44 1.62
C GLU A 87 -13.56 -12.15 1.45
N ASP A 88 -12.92 -11.99 0.28
CA ASP A 88 -11.63 -12.60 0.02
C ASP A 88 -10.48 -11.63 0.25
N LEU A 89 -10.78 -10.47 0.77
CA LEU A 89 -9.83 -9.38 0.90
C LEU A 89 -9.81 -8.87 2.32
N ALA A 90 -8.62 -8.65 2.85
CA ALA A 90 -8.46 -7.99 4.14
C ALA A 90 -7.67 -6.69 3.91
N ILE A 91 -8.20 -5.59 4.42
CA ILE A 91 -7.46 -4.32 4.42
C ILE A 91 -6.62 -4.31 5.68
N GLU A 92 -5.32 -4.14 5.51
CA GLU A 92 -4.40 -4.08 6.65
C GLU A 92 -4.14 -2.66 7.08
N GLY A 93 -4.28 -1.73 6.17
CA GLY A 93 -4.13 -0.33 6.51
C GLY A 93 -4.16 0.56 5.31
N VAL A 94 -4.13 1.85 5.58
CA VAL A 94 -4.15 2.90 4.56
C VAL A 94 -2.82 3.64 4.62
N VAL A 95 -2.22 3.87 3.48
CA VAL A 95 -0.95 4.58 3.40
C VAL A 95 -1.19 6.05 3.64
N VAL A 96 -0.44 6.61 4.57
CA VAL A 96 -0.52 8.02 4.92
C VAL A 96 0.76 8.77 4.63
N GLY A 97 1.80 8.10 4.18
CA GLY A 97 3.04 8.77 3.82
C GLY A 97 3.98 7.84 3.09
N VAL A 98 4.93 8.43 2.40
CA VAL A 98 5.97 7.70 1.67
C VAL A 98 7.31 8.29 2.06
N ILE A 99 8.27 7.43 2.35
CA ILE A 99 9.62 7.84 2.70
C ILE A 99 10.57 7.19 1.72
N ARG A 100 11.38 7.99 1.08
CA ARG A 100 12.45 7.50 0.22
C ARG A 100 13.77 7.85 0.86
N LEU A 101 14.55 6.82 1.13
CA LEU A 101 15.87 7.06 1.70
C LEU A 101 16.81 7.37 0.55
N MET A 102 17.47 8.50 0.66
CA MET A 102 18.46 8.88 -0.34
C MET A 102 19.70 8.05 -0.14
N ALA A 103 20.30 7.68 -1.23
CA ALA A 103 21.57 6.98 -1.16
C ALA A 103 22.58 7.89 -0.48
N ASN A 104 23.42 7.31 0.37
CA ASN A 104 24.46 8.09 1.00
C ASN A 104 25.37 8.68 -0.04
N PRO A 105 25.76 9.94 0.11
CA PRO A 105 26.76 10.51 -0.76
C PRO A 105 28.04 9.71 -0.63
N ARG A 106 28.72 9.53 -1.72
CA ARG A 106 29.99 8.84 -1.70
C ARG A 106 30.99 9.67 -0.97
N PRO A 107 31.77 9.07 -0.10
CA PRO A 107 32.82 9.84 0.53
C PRO A 107 33.81 10.23 -0.55
N GLY A 108 34.21 11.44 -0.48
CA GLY A 108 35.24 11.96 -1.37
C GLY A 108 34.83 12.10 -2.78
#